data_245a426e951d26913b1435d6b99a19fa
#
_entry.id   245a426e951d26913b1435d6b99a19fa
#
_cell.length_a   1.000
_cell.length_b   1.000
_cell.length_c   1.000
_cell.angle_alpha   90.00
_cell.angle_beta   90.00
_cell.angle_gamma   90.00
#
_symmetry.space_group_name_H-M   'P 1'
#
loop_
_entity.id
_entity.type
_entity.pdbx_description
1 polymer ?
#
loop_
_entity_poly.entity_id
_entity_poly.type
_entity_poly.pdbx_seq_one_letter_code
_entity_poly.pdbx_strand_id
1 'polypeptide(L)'
;MSSSRLVAIITAADTETRDRSVDGFCRDADLATLLAETEALEAFRRSSTNLYQRVRALFFLYAIHRFHLPPRLVGRGAALVPHGGYEHLLARRFSEAIAAFLAVQRTAGPSDAISSALATAYRDLGLQTLADQVRRSVRSLRGNQWMFRIGHPAEQPLRVRPELLAPGPDGTYPLLHESTPVRMDLSHAGWSDIFFLGMDYPEGARVLNVSIDLAVHGRDPLPRPPVEACLRVIDSPVLRLTSVDLGATAEISDLGEVFDFARDYLGLLKAAVIAAGIVPPGVEGSGIPLGDLLERLVGAGRGLELVSSVNGIPKGSRLAVSTNLLASLIAVCMRATGQAASL
;
A
#
# COMPACT_ATOMS: atom_id res chain seq x y z
N MET A 1 18.21 13.30 -34.70
CA MET A 1 18.01 13.24 -33.23
C MET A 1 18.83 12.07 -32.73
N SER A 2 19.80 12.28 -31.86
CA SER A 2 20.56 11.19 -31.23
C SER A 2 19.58 10.33 -30.44
N SER A 3 19.56 9.03 -30.69
CA SER A 3 18.68 8.12 -29.95
C SER A 3 19.13 8.09 -28.49
N SER A 4 18.22 8.32 -27.54
CA SER A 4 18.52 8.26 -26.11
C SER A 4 19.03 6.85 -25.74
N ARG A 5 20.19 6.81 -25.10
CA ARG A 5 20.81 5.55 -24.65
C ARG A 5 20.04 4.92 -23.51
N LEU A 6 19.45 5.73 -22.63
CA LEU A 6 18.65 5.23 -21.52
C LEU A 6 17.29 4.67 -21.98
N VAL A 7 16.66 5.29 -22.98
CA VAL A 7 15.46 4.74 -23.60
C VAL A 7 15.79 3.41 -24.30
N ALA A 8 16.94 3.31 -24.98
CA ALA A 8 17.37 2.06 -25.60
C ALA A 8 17.57 0.93 -24.57
N ILE A 9 18.13 1.22 -23.40
CA ILE A 9 18.24 0.27 -22.28
C ILE A 9 16.85 -0.21 -21.84
N ILE A 10 15.88 0.69 -21.68
CA ILE A 10 14.52 0.34 -21.22
C ILE A 10 13.79 -0.54 -22.24
N THR A 11 13.99 -0.30 -23.53
CA THR A 11 13.26 -0.97 -24.62
C THR A 11 13.99 -2.17 -25.20
N ALA A 12 15.19 -2.48 -24.71
CA ALA A 12 15.98 -3.59 -25.22
C ALA A 12 15.25 -4.94 -25.05
N ALA A 13 15.29 -5.74 -26.11
CA ALA A 13 14.73 -7.09 -26.10
C ALA A 13 15.66 -8.09 -25.39
N ASP A 14 16.97 -7.88 -25.54
CA ASP A 14 17.97 -8.74 -24.88
C ASP A 14 18.20 -8.31 -23.42
N THR A 15 18.42 -9.29 -22.57
CA THR A 15 18.64 -9.12 -21.13
C THR A 15 19.92 -8.38 -20.81
N GLU A 16 20.99 -8.63 -21.57
CA GLU A 16 22.29 -8.00 -21.31
C GLU A 16 22.22 -6.47 -21.43
N THR A 17 21.57 -5.96 -22.46
CA THR A 17 21.36 -4.52 -22.64
C THR A 17 20.32 -4.01 -21.66
N ARG A 18 19.20 -4.72 -21.48
CA ARG A 18 18.12 -4.30 -20.61
C ARG A 18 18.55 -4.16 -19.15
N ASP A 19 19.43 -5.03 -18.67
CA ASP A 19 19.88 -5.08 -17.28
C ASP A 19 21.04 -4.13 -16.97
N ARG A 20 21.48 -3.33 -17.95
CA ARG A 20 22.50 -2.31 -17.73
C ARG A 20 22.05 -1.28 -16.71
N SER A 21 22.99 -0.96 -15.81
CA SER A 21 22.78 0.01 -14.73
C SER A 21 22.64 1.44 -15.26
N VAL A 22 21.63 2.16 -14.80
CA VAL A 22 21.52 3.61 -15.03
C VAL A 22 22.71 4.36 -14.41
N ASP A 23 23.19 3.91 -13.24
CA ASP A 23 24.32 4.50 -12.55
C ASP A 23 25.62 4.40 -13.40
N GLY A 24 25.86 3.24 -14.03
CA GLY A 24 27.02 3.05 -14.90
C GLY A 24 27.06 4.02 -16.07
N PHE A 25 25.90 4.32 -16.65
CA PHE A 25 25.82 5.35 -17.71
C PHE A 25 25.98 6.78 -17.16
N CYS A 26 25.28 7.10 -16.08
CA CYS A 26 25.18 8.47 -15.58
C CYS A 26 26.47 8.95 -14.89
N ARG A 27 27.32 8.03 -14.41
CA ARG A 27 28.57 8.36 -13.72
C ARG A 27 29.50 9.17 -14.60
N ASP A 28 29.62 8.78 -15.86
CA ASP A 28 30.57 9.36 -16.82
C ASP A 28 29.94 10.46 -17.72
N ALA A 29 28.61 10.61 -17.65
CA ALA A 29 27.88 11.57 -18.45
C ALA A 29 28.04 13.00 -17.90
N ASP A 30 28.23 13.96 -18.79
CA ASP A 30 28.24 15.39 -18.45
C ASP A 30 26.82 15.94 -18.21
N LEU A 31 26.72 17.16 -17.70
CA LEU A 31 25.45 17.82 -17.40
C LEU A 31 24.52 17.90 -18.62
N ALA A 32 25.07 18.28 -19.78
CA ALA A 32 24.28 18.46 -20.99
C ALA A 32 23.68 17.13 -21.46
N THR A 33 24.47 16.06 -21.42
CA THR A 33 24.04 14.71 -21.74
C THR A 33 22.97 14.24 -20.78
N LEU A 34 23.13 14.44 -19.45
CA LEU A 34 22.11 14.05 -18.48
C LEU A 34 20.79 14.78 -18.69
N LEU A 35 20.82 16.09 -18.96
CA LEU A 35 19.62 16.88 -19.23
C LEU A 35 18.92 16.40 -20.51
N ALA A 36 19.66 16.12 -21.58
CA ALA A 36 19.10 15.58 -22.83
C ALA A 36 18.45 14.19 -22.61
N GLU A 37 19.08 13.32 -21.81
CA GLU A 37 18.50 12.02 -21.46
C GLU A 37 17.24 12.16 -20.59
N THR A 38 17.19 13.13 -19.65
CA THR A 38 15.95 13.37 -18.87
C THR A 38 14.80 13.85 -19.76
N GLU A 39 15.07 14.71 -20.76
CA GLU A 39 14.04 15.13 -21.72
C GLU A 39 13.53 13.96 -22.57
N ALA A 40 14.42 13.12 -23.05
CA ALA A 40 14.07 11.93 -23.83
C ALA A 40 13.26 10.91 -23.00
N LEU A 41 13.69 10.65 -21.77
CA LEU A 41 12.97 9.76 -20.85
C LEU A 41 11.58 10.31 -20.50
N GLU A 42 11.43 11.63 -20.28
CA GLU A 42 10.16 12.27 -19.99
C GLU A 42 9.20 12.16 -21.20
N ALA A 43 9.67 12.40 -22.39
CA ALA A 43 8.90 12.22 -23.62
C ALA A 43 8.48 10.76 -23.81
N PHE A 44 9.41 9.83 -23.59
CA PHE A 44 9.18 8.40 -23.70
C PHE A 44 8.13 7.90 -22.70
N ARG A 45 8.23 8.27 -21.41
CA ARG A 45 7.25 7.82 -20.41
C ARG A 45 5.83 8.31 -20.69
N ARG A 46 5.68 9.50 -21.31
CA ARG A 46 4.39 10.07 -21.69
C ARG A 46 3.74 9.31 -22.85
N SER A 47 4.53 8.81 -23.78
CA SER A 47 4.06 8.15 -24.99
C SER A 47 3.96 6.62 -24.83
N SER A 48 4.74 6.02 -23.93
CA SER A 48 4.77 4.57 -23.76
C SER A 48 3.46 4.04 -23.18
N THR A 49 2.89 3.03 -23.84
CA THR A 49 1.74 2.24 -23.35
C THR A 49 2.16 1.07 -22.48
N ASN A 50 3.42 0.64 -22.58
CA ASN A 50 3.96 -0.45 -21.76
C ASN A 50 4.22 0.05 -20.33
N LEU A 51 3.55 -0.55 -19.37
CA LEU A 51 3.61 -0.15 -17.98
C LEU A 51 5.03 -0.31 -17.39
N TYR A 52 5.68 -1.44 -17.64
CA TYR A 52 7.05 -1.68 -17.19
C TYR A 52 8.01 -0.61 -17.70
N GLN A 53 7.99 -0.34 -18.99
CA GLN A 53 8.86 0.67 -19.60
C GLN A 53 8.59 2.06 -19.03
N ARG A 54 7.30 2.41 -18.86
CA ARG A 54 6.91 3.70 -18.30
C ARG A 54 7.37 3.87 -16.85
N VAL A 55 7.20 2.86 -16.02
CA VAL A 55 7.62 2.91 -14.62
C VAL A 55 9.14 2.90 -14.51
N ARG A 56 9.82 2.10 -15.33
CA ARG A 56 11.29 2.10 -15.38
C ARG A 56 11.84 3.47 -15.77
N ALA A 57 11.23 4.15 -16.74
CA ALA A 57 11.60 5.53 -17.09
C ALA A 57 11.41 6.50 -15.92
N LEU A 58 10.34 6.37 -15.14
CA LEU A 58 10.12 7.18 -13.94
C LEU A 58 11.22 6.99 -12.90
N PHE A 59 11.65 5.75 -12.66
CA PHE A 59 12.74 5.48 -11.72
C PHE A 59 14.11 5.90 -12.25
N PHE A 60 14.34 5.84 -13.55
CA PHE A 60 15.55 6.40 -14.16
C PHE A 60 15.58 7.93 -13.99
N LEU A 61 14.46 8.60 -14.27
CA LEU A 61 14.30 10.04 -14.03
C LEU A 61 14.54 10.39 -12.56
N TYR A 62 13.92 9.63 -11.63
CA TYR A 62 14.16 9.78 -10.21
C TYR A 62 15.66 9.68 -9.88
N ALA A 63 16.33 8.62 -10.34
CA ALA A 63 17.74 8.39 -10.04
C ALA A 63 18.64 9.52 -10.57
N ILE A 64 18.40 9.98 -11.81
CA ILE A 64 19.16 11.06 -12.41
C ILE A 64 19.00 12.36 -11.63
N HIS A 65 17.76 12.74 -11.33
CA HIS A 65 17.45 13.96 -10.60
C HIS A 65 17.89 13.91 -9.13
N ARG A 66 17.90 12.73 -8.51
CA ARG A 66 18.26 12.56 -7.10
C ARG A 66 19.75 12.42 -6.86
N PHE A 67 20.46 11.70 -7.73
CA PHE A 67 21.84 11.27 -7.44
C PHE A 67 22.86 11.83 -8.42
N HIS A 68 22.50 12.07 -9.68
CA HIS A 68 23.47 12.39 -10.72
C HIS A 68 23.49 13.88 -11.11
N LEU A 69 22.36 14.56 -11.12
CA LEU A 69 22.30 15.99 -11.44
C LEU A 69 22.80 16.88 -10.29
N PRO A 70 22.40 16.68 -9.00
CA PRO A 70 22.77 17.61 -7.93
C PRO A 70 24.28 17.87 -7.83
N PRO A 71 25.18 16.88 -7.88
CA PRO A 71 26.63 17.14 -7.80
C PRO A 71 27.15 18.02 -8.96
N ARG A 72 26.47 18.00 -10.11
CA ARG A 72 26.84 18.77 -11.30
C ARG A 72 26.20 20.16 -11.35
N LEU A 73 25.28 20.43 -10.44
CA LEU A 73 24.56 21.70 -10.30
C LEU A 73 25.11 22.59 -9.17
N VAL A 74 26.07 22.12 -8.41
CA VAL A 74 26.69 22.89 -7.32
C VAL A 74 27.20 24.24 -7.85
N GLY A 75 26.72 25.33 -7.24
CA GLY A 75 27.05 26.69 -7.64
C GLY A 75 26.41 27.17 -8.96
N ARG A 76 25.50 26.37 -9.53
CA ARG A 76 24.78 26.69 -10.76
C ARG A 76 23.29 26.83 -10.51
N GLY A 77 22.70 27.88 -11.05
CA GLY A 77 21.25 28.07 -11.09
C GLY A 77 20.64 28.54 -9.78
N ALA A 78 19.75 29.51 -9.87
CA ALA A 78 18.98 30.06 -8.76
C ALA A 78 17.47 29.77 -8.90
N ALA A 79 17.09 28.83 -9.77
CA ALA A 79 15.70 28.49 -9.99
C ALA A 79 15.07 27.94 -8.70
N LEU A 80 13.99 28.59 -8.25
CA LEU A 80 13.25 28.21 -7.05
C LEU A 80 12.09 27.27 -7.42
N VAL A 81 11.72 26.44 -6.46
CA VAL A 81 10.53 25.58 -6.59
C VAL A 81 9.28 26.48 -6.65
N PRO A 82 8.47 26.44 -7.73
CA PRO A 82 7.27 27.25 -7.83
C PRO A 82 6.20 26.76 -6.84
N HIS A 83 5.55 27.69 -6.16
CA HIS A 83 4.53 27.39 -5.15
C HIS A 83 3.42 26.47 -5.69
N GLY A 84 2.85 26.80 -6.87
CA GLY A 84 1.82 25.98 -7.48
C GLY A 84 2.27 24.55 -7.82
N GLY A 85 3.55 24.37 -8.19
CA GLY A 85 4.12 23.03 -8.37
C GLY A 85 4.22 22.26 -7.07
N TYR A 86 4.58 22.93 -5.98
CA TYR A 86 4.61 22.35 -4.64
C TYR A 86 3.21 21.99 -4.13
N GLU A 87 2.21 22.85 -4.34
CA GLU A 87 0.80 22.53 -4.04
C GLU A 87 0.32 21.29 -4.81
N HIS A 88 0.67 21.15 -6.08
CA HIS A 88 0.38 19.94 -6.86
C HIS A 88 1.03 18.71 -6.24
N LEU A 89 2.29 18.82 -5.80
CA LEU A 89 3.01 17.71 -5.15
C LEU A 89 2.30 17.25 -3.87
N LEU A 90 1.93 18.19 -2.99
CA LEU A 90 1.19 17.91 -1.75
C LEU A 90 -0.19 17.30 -2.03
N ALA A 91 -0.88 17.78 -3.08
CA ALA A 91 -2.16 17.23 -3.52
C ALA A 91 -2.04 15.91 -4.29
N ARG A 92 -0.85 15.30 -4.37
CA ARG A 92 -0.54 14.06 -5.11
C ARG A 92 -0.86 14.14 -6.61
N ARG A 93 -0.90 15.33 -7.17
CA ARG A 93 -1.04 15.60 -8.62
C ARG A 93 0.35 15.67 -9.23
N PHE A 94 1.03 14.52 -9.24
CA PHE A 94 2.44 14.43 -9.57
C PHE A 94 2.75 14.80 -11.03
N SER A 95 1.85 14.50 -11.96
CA SER A 95 2.04 14.87 -13.38
C SER A 95 2.02 16.38 -13.58
N GLU A 96 1.13 17.09 -12.88
CA GLU A 96 1.02 18.55 -12.90
C GLU A 96 2.21 19.19 -12.18
N ALA A 97 2.64 18.63 -11.06
CA ALA A 97 3.84 19.06 -10.35
C ALA A 97 5.08 18.96 -11.25
N ILE A 98 5.28 17.83 -11.93
CA ILE A 98 6.39 17.62 -12.89
C ILE A 98 6.32 18.67 -14.02
N ALA A 99 5.14 18.90 -14.58
CA ALA A 99 4.98 19.89 -15.63
C ALA A 99 5.38 21.30 -15.19
N ALA A 100 4.98 21.72 -13.97
CA ALA A 100 5.33 23.00 -13.38
C ALA A 100 6.85 23.11 -13.12
N PHE A 101 7.48 22.09 -12.57
CA PHE A 101 8.92 22.08 -12.29
C PHE A 101 9.75 22.08 -13.58
N LEU A 102 9.37 21.32 -14.60
CA LEU A 102 10.03 21.32 -15.90
C LEU A 102 9.86 22.66 -16.63
N ALA A 103 8.74 23.36 -16.46
CA ALA A 103 8.57 24.70 -17.01
C ALA A 103 9.58 25.68 -16.41
N VAL A 104 9.78 25.66 -15.08
CA VAL A 104 10.80 26.48 -14.42
C VAL A 104 12.21 26.08 -14.84
N GLN A 105 12.51 24.79 -14.93
CA GLN A 105 13.81 24.31 -15.40
C GLN A 105 14.14 24.83 -16.81
N ARG A 106 13.17 24.91 -17.72
CA ARG A 106 13.35 25.43 -19.08
C ARG A 106 13.57 26.94 -19.13
N THR A 107 12.91 27.70 -18.25
CA THR A 107 12.96 29.17 -18.29
C THR A 107 14.08 29.76 -17.44
N ALA A 108 14.32 29.20 -16.26
CA ALA A 108 15.30 29.69 -15.29
C ALA A 108 16.55 28.80 -15.18
N GLY A 109 16.59 27.70 -15.92
CA GLY A 109 17.68 26.73 -15.90
C GLY A 109 17.54 25.67 -14.80
N PRO A 110 18.36 24.60 -14.87
CA PRO A 110 18.37 23.56 -13.85
C PRO A 110 18.98 24.09 -12.55
N SER A 111 18.40 23.66 -11.41
CA SER A 111 18.92 23.93 -10.07
C SER A 111 18.79 22.71 -9.19
N ASP A 112 19.52 22.68 -8.08
CA ASP A 112 19.45 21.61 -7.09
C ASP A 112 18.04 21.52 -6.49
N ALA A 113 17.40 22.66 -6.19
CA ALA A 113 16.04 22.72 -5.66
C ALA A 113 15.00 22.10 -6.62
N ILE A 114 15.05 22.49 -7.91
CA ILE A 114 14.17 21.93 -8.95
C ILE A 114 14.46 20.45 -9.17
N SER A 115 15.73 20.05 -9.16
CA SER A 115 16.10 18.63 -9.33
C SER A 115 15.57 17.79 -8.19
N SER A 116 15.68 18.24 -6.95
CA SER A 116 15.12 17.55 -5.77
C SER A 116 13.60 17.43 -5.82
N ALA A 117 12.91 18.49 -6.25
CA ALA A 117 11.46 18.49 -6.41
C ALA A 117 11.01 17.51 -7.51
N LEU A 118 11.69 17.50 -8.64
CA LEU A 118 11.45 16.55 -9.74
C LEU A 118 11.71 15.11 -9.30
N ALA A 119 12.81 14.85 -8.57
CA ALA A 119 13.10 13.52 -8.04
C ALA A 119 11.94 12.99 -7.18
N THR A 120 11.43 13.80 -6.25
CA THR A 120 10.29 13.43 -5.41
C THR A 120 9.06 13.14 -6.26
N ALA A 121 8.71 14.02 -7.17
CA ALA A 121 7.53 13.86 -8.03
C ALA A 121 7.59 12.62 -8.93
N TYR A 122 8.76 12.31 -9.50
CA TYR A 122 8.95 11.13 -10.34
C TYR A 122 8.85 9.82 -9.55
N ARG A 123 9.47 9.76 -8.37
CA ARG A 123 9.37 8.61 -7.48
C ARG A 123 7.91 8.34 -7.09
N ASP A 124 7.23 9.36 -6.62
CA ASP A 124 5.87 9.23 -6.12
C ASP A 124 4.87 8.93 -7.24
N LEU A 125 5.08 9.48 -8.45
CA LEU A 125 4.30 9.10 -9.63
C LEU A 125 4.56 7.63 -10.03
N GLY A 126 5.80 7.15 -9.92
CA GLY A 126 6.14 5.75 -10.14
C GLY A 126 5.37 4.83 -9.21
N LEU A 127 5.40 5.10 -7.92
CA LEU A 127 4.68 4.34 -6.90
C LEU A 127 3.15 4.43 -7.08
N GLN A 128 2.62 5.61 -7.39
CA GLN A 128 1.19 5.78 -7.68
C GLN A 128 0.77 4.97 -8.92
N THR A 129 1.56 4.99 -9.97
CA THR A 129 1.28 4.23 -11.20
C THR A 129 1.23 2.73 -10.94
N LEU A 130 2.14 2.22 -10.09
CA LEU A 130 2.13 0.84 -9.63
C LEU A 130 0.88 0.52 -8.81
N ALA A 131 0.57 1.36 -7.83
CA ALA A 131 -0.62 1.19 -6.99
C ALA A 131 -1.92 1.19 -7.80
N ASP A 132 -2.03 2.07 -8.79
CA ASP A 132 -3.20 2.14 -9.67
C ASP A 132 -3.31 0.90 -10.56
N GLN A 133 -2.19 0.34 -11.00
CA GLN A 133 -2.19 -0.92 -11.74
C GLN A 133 -2.66 -2.09 -10.88
N VAL A 134 -2.16 -2.20 -9.66
CA VAL A 134 -2.62 -3.22 -8.72
C VAL A 134 -4.13 -3.08 -8.47
N ARG A 135 -4.63 -1.87 -8.22
CA ARG A 135 -6.07 -1.63 -8.06
C ARG A 135 -6.88 -2.06 -9.28
N ARG A 136 -6.39 -1.80 -10.50
CA ARG A 136 -7.07 -2.20 -11.75
C ARG A 136 -7.08 -3.71 -11.92
N SER A 137 -5.94 -4.37 -11.72
CA SER A 137 -5.82 -5.82 -11.87
C SER A 137 -6.70 -6.57 -10.89
N VAL A 138 -6.83 -6.06 -9.66
CA VAL A 138 -7.71 -6.63 -8.64
C VAL A 138 -9.18 -6.46 -9.00
N ARG A 139 -9.59 -5.30 -9.52
CA ARG A 139 -10.98 -5.06 -9.92
C ARG A 139 -11.42 -5.95 -11.09
N SER A 140 -10.50 -6.39 -11.94
CA SER A 140 -10.81 -7.21 -13.11
C SER A 140 -10.93 -8.71 -12.82
N LEU A 141 -10.49 -9.17 -11.64
CA LEU A 141 -10.48 -10.58 -11.28
C LEU A 141 -11.65 -10.94 -10.36
N ARG A 142 -12.46 -11.93 -10.77
CA ARG A 142 -13.52 -12.49 -9.93
C ARG A 142 -12.91 -13.01 -8.62
N GLY A 143 -13.50 -12.65 -7.49
CA GLY A 143 -13.07 -13.07 -6.15
C GLY A 143 -12.14 -12.09 -5.46
N ASN A 144 -11.40 -11.26 -6.19
CA ASN A 144 -10.49 -10.27 -5.58
C ASN A 144 -11.10 -8.87 -5.43
N GLN A 145 -12.30 -8.66 -5.96
CA GLN A 145 -12.98 -7.36 -5.95
C GLN A 145 -13.23 -6.81 -4.55
N TRP A 146 -13.34 -7.68 -3.57
CA TRP A 146 -13.60 -7.33 -2.18
C TRP A 146 -12.33 -6.89 -1.42
N MET A 147 -11.14 -7.44 -1.75
CA MET A 147 -9.89 -7.15 -1.03
C MET A 147 -9.43 -5.70 -1.14
N PHE A 148 -9.93 -4.97 -2.13
CA PHE A 148 -9.52 -3.61 -2.42
C PHE A 148 -10.72 -2.67 -2.61
N ARG A 149 -11.87 -3.05 -2.12
CA ARG A 149 -12.93 -2.10 -1.82
C ARG A 149 -12.48 -1.25 -0.63
N ILE A 150 -11.58 -0.35 -0.90
CA ILE A 150 -11.44 0.82 -0.05
C ILE A 150 -12.74 1.56 -0.28
N GLY A 151 -13.72 1.35 0.62
CA GLY A 151 -15.01 1.99 0.52
C GLY A 151 -14.78 3.48 0.39
N HIS A 152 -15.20 4.05 -0.75
CA HIS A 152 -15.30 5.49 -0.83
C HIS A 152 -16.26 5.92 0.27
N PRO A 153 -16.00 6.98 1.04
CA PRO A 153 -16.94 7.46 2.06
C PRO A 153 -18.38 7.62 1.57
N ALA A 154 -18.60 7.84 0.25
CA ALA A 154 -19.90 7.88 -0.39
C ALA A 154 -20.57 6.50 -0.59
N GLU A 155 -19.83 5.41 -0.57
CA GLU A 155 -20.36 4.03 -0.61
C GLU A 155 -20.70 3.53 0.80
N GLN A 156 -20.54 4.36 1.78
CA GLN A 156 -20.80 4.12 3.19
C GLN A 156 -22.09 4.84 3.62
N PRO A 157 -22.83 4.33 4.60
CA PRO A 157 -22.23 3.73 5.79
C PRO A 157 -22.24 2.20 5.76
N LEU A 158 -21.09 1.57 5.95
CA LEU A 158 -21.04 0.20 6.43
C LEU A 158 -21.79 0.13 7.75
N ARG A 159 -22.50 -0.97 7.96
CA ARG A 159 -23.15 -1.27 9.23
C ARG A 159 -22.85 -2.70 9.62
N VAL A 160 -22.63 -2.91 10.89
CA VAL A 160 -22.52 -4.27 11.43
C VAL A 160 -23.86 -4.96 11.30
N ARG A 161 -23.83 -6.23 10.97
CA ARG A 161 -25.00 -7.07 10.74
C ARG A 161 -25.90 -7.09 11.99
N PRO A 162 -27.23 -6.94 11.84
CA PRO A 162 -28.16 -6.81 12.98
C PRO A 162 -28.06 -7.93 14.01
N GLU A 163 -27.79 -9.16 13.58
CA GLU A 163 -27.62 -10.29 14.47
C GLU A 163 -26.45 -10.20 15.45
N LEU A 164 -25.39 -9.41 15.08
CA LEU A 164 -24.25 -9.16 15.95
C LEU A 164 -24.49 -8.01 16.94
N LEU A 165 -25.56 -7.24 16.75
CA LEU A 165 -25.92 -6.11 17.60
C LEU A 165 -26.88 -6.49 18.73
N ALA A 166 -27.41 -7.72 18.73
CA ALA A 166 -28.31 -8.22 19.75
C ALA A 166 -27.52 -9.04 20.78
N PRO A 167 -27.41 -8.57 22.04
CA PRO A 167 -26.73 -9.34 23.07
C PRO A 167 -27.54 -10.60 23.41
N GLY A 168 -26.84 -11.66 23.78
CA GLY A 168 -27.43 -12.90 24.27
C GLY A 168 -28.07 -12.74 25.66
N PRO A 169 -28.66 -13.83 26.20
CA PRO A 169 -29.29 -13.81 27.52
C PRO A 169 -28.36 -13.47 28.67
N ASP A 170 -27.05 -13.67 28.48
CA ASP A 170 -25.98 -13.35 29.41
C ASP A 170 -25.47 -11.89 29.28
N GLY A 171 -26.07 -11.12 28.38
CA GLY A 171 -25.66 -9.74 28.11
C GLY A 171 -24.43 -9.63 27.21
N THR A 172 -23.85 -10.74 26.72
CA THR A 172 -22.69 -10.69 25.82
C THR A 172 -23.13 -10.64 24.36
N TYR A 173 -22.39 -9.87 23.55
CA TYR A 173 -22.60 -9.83 22.09
C TYR A 173 -22.04 -11.07 21.42
N PRO A 174 -22.66 -11.52 20.31
CA PRO A 174 -22.18 -12.67 19.55
C PRO A 174 -20.73 -12.46 19.11
N LEU A 175 -19.90 -13.51 19.27
CA LEU A 175 -18.53 -13.53 18.82
C LEU A 175 -18.48 -14.09 17.41
N LEU A 176 -18.05 -13.29 16.47
CA LEU A 176 -17.72 -13.74 15.12
C LEU A 176 -16.29 -14.25 15.12
N HIS A 177 -16.08 -15.47 14.64
CA HIS A 177 -14.79 -16.12 14.61
C HIS A 177 -14.40 -16.50 13.18
N GLU A 178 -13.14 -16.29 12.86
CA GLU A 178 -12.51 -16.71 11.62
C GLU A 178 -11.20 -17.44 11.95
N SER A 179 -10.99 -18.58 11.33
CA SER A 179 -9.80 -19.39 11.55
C SER A 179 -9.43 -20.13 10.27
N THR A 180 -8.35 -20.89 10.32
CA THR A 180 -7.96 -21.78 9.20
C THR A 180 -9.03 -22.86 8.93
N PRO A 181 -9.15 -23.35 7.68
CA PRO A 181 -8.30 -22.99 6.53
C PRO A 181 -8.67 -21.64 5.92
N VAL A 182 -7.68 -20.75 5.80
CA VAL A 182 -7.82 -19.51 5.03
C VAL A 182 -7.15 -19.70 3.69
N ARG A 183 -7.89 -19.45 2.63
CA ARG A 183 -7.35 -19.47 1.27
C ARG A 183 -7.39 -18.07 0.68
N MET A 184 -6.25 -17.58 0.23
CA MET A 184 -6.15 -16.36 -0.55
C MET A 184 -5.59 -16.68 -1.92
N ASP A 185 -6.32 -16.35 -2.97
CA ASP A 185 -5.87 -16.41 -4.36
C ASP A 185 -5.66 -14.96 -4.84
N LEU A 186 -4.40 -14.54 -4.85
CA LEU A 186 -4.00 -13.23 -5.31
C LEU A 186 -3.44 -13.36 -6.72
N SER A 187 -4.28 -13.07 -7.71
CA SER A 187 -3.82 -12.86 -9.07
C SER A 187 -3.65 -11.36 -9.31
N HIS A 188 -2.42 -10.93 -9.54
CA HIS A 188 -2.09 -9.53 -9.81
C HIS A 188 -0.94 -9.46 -10.81
N ALA A 189 -0.70 -8.27 -11.34
CA ALA A 189 0.40 -8.02 -12.26
C ALA A 189 1.74 -7.91 -11.51
N GLY A 190 2.06 -8.91 -10.75
CA GLY A 190 3.36 -9.28 -10.24
C GLY A 190 4.21 -8.24 -9.51
N TRP A 191 3.64 -7.39 -8.67
CA TRP A 191 4.45 -6.36 -8.05
C TRP A 191 4.42 -6.37 -6.54
N SER A 192 5.57 -6.44 -5.96
CA SER A 192 5.86 -5.75 -4.72
C SER A 192 7.05 -4.84 -4.98
N ASP A 193 7.17 -3.76 -4.24
CA ASP A 193 8.30 -2.83 -4.32
C ASP A 193 9.65 -3.54 -4.18
N ILE A 194 9.66 -4.68 -3.49
CA ILE A 194 10.83 -5.53 -3.27
C ILE A 194 11.30 -6.19 -4.58
N PHE A 195 10.39 -6.56 -5.47
CA PHE A 195 10.72 -7.27 -6.70
C PHE A 195 11.05 -6.32 -7.86
N PHE A 196 10.62 -5.07 -7.75
CA PHE A 196 10.78 -4.10 -8.82
C PHE A 196 12.23 -3.73 -9.11
N LEU A 197 13.10 -3.73 -8.10
CA LEU A 197 14.48 -3.25 -8.21
C LEU A 197 15.49 -4.30 -8.68
N GLY A 198 15.15 -5.58 -8.68
CA GLY A 198 16.13 -6.65 -8.92
C GLY A 198 15.74 -7.77 -9.87
N MET A 199 14.52 -7.80 -10.39
CA MET A 199 14.03 -8.90 -11.21
C MET A 199 13.47 -8.41 -12.54
N ASP A 200 13.54 -9.27 -13.56
CA ASP A 200 12.73 -9.11 -14.77
C ASP A 200 11.27 -8.95 -14.35
N TYR A 201 10.65 -7.95 -14.94
CA TYR A 201 9.27 -7.65 -14.63
C TYR A 201 8.37 -8.78 -15.14
N PRO A 202 7.69 -9.52 -14.29
CA PRO A 202 6.79 -10.55 -14.74
C PRO A 202 5.55 -9.91 -15.38
N GLU A 203 5.05 -10.48 -16.44
CA GLU A 203 3.78 -10.06 -17.05
C GLU A 203 2.60 -10.23 -16.09
N GLY A 204 2.73 -11.12 -15.12
CA GLY A 204 1.81 -11.31 -14.03
C GLY A 204 2.34 -12.33 -13.02
N ALA A 205 1.85 -12.26 -11.79
CA ALA A 205 2.10 -13.26 -10.77
C ALA A 205 0.79 -13.79 -10.22
N ARG A 206 0.77 -15.07 -9.93
CA ARG A 206 -0.29 -15.72 -9.19
C ARG A 206 0.28 -16.24 -7.89
N VAL A 207 -0.25 -15.73 -6.77
CA VAL A 207 0.16 -16.18 -5.44
C VAL A 207 -1.03 -16.82 -4.75
N LEU A 208 -0.86 -18.06 -4.32
CA LEU A 208 -1.82 -18.77 -3.50
C LEU A 208 -1.22 -18.96 -2.11
N ASN A 209 -1.83 -18.31 -1.12
CA ASN A 209 -1.55 -18.57 0.28
C ASN A 209 -2.66 -19.42 0.87
N VAL A 210 -2.29 -20.51 1.50
CA VAL A 210 -3.21 -21.42 2.19
C VAL A 210 -2.71 -21.62 3.60
N SER A 211 -3.57 -21.37 4.58
CA SER A 211 -3.35 -21.72 5.98
C SER A 211 -4.19 -22.95 6.30
N ILE A 212 -3.55 -23.94 6.89
CA ILE A 212 -4.18 -25.21 7.30
C ILE A 212 -3.94 -25.46 8.78
N ASP A 213 -4.78 -26.26 9.39
CA ASP A 213 -4.59 -26.68 10.78
C ASP A 213 -3.29 -27.48 10.93
N LEU A 214 -2.55 -27.17 11.98
CA LEU A 214 -1.23 -27.74 12.24
C LEU A 214 -1.19 -28.49 13.58
N ALA A 215 -0.41 -29.58 13.61
CA ALA A 215 -0.05 -30.29 14.82
C ALA A 215 1.38 -30.78 14.74
N VAL A 216 2.04 -30.86 15.88
CA VAL A 216 3.37 -31.49 16.01
C VAL A 216 3.15 -32.94 16.42
N HIS A 217 3.60 -33.86 15.58
CA HIS A 217 3.50 -35.30 15.86
C HIS A 217 4.14 -35.66 17.21
N GLY A 218 3.43 -36.40 18.03
CA GLY A 218 3.87 -36.83 19.36
C GLY A 218 3.74 -35.76 20.46
N ARG A 219 3.35 -34.53 20.13
CA ARG A 219 3.13 -33.45 21.10
C ARG A 219 1.68 -33.00 21.18
N ASP A 220 1.09 -32.73 20.03
CA ASP A 220 -0.26 -32.14 19.95
C ASP A 220 -1.31 -33.25 19.70
N PRO A 221 -2.42 -33.27 20.45
CA PRO A 221 -3.41 -34.34 20.32
C PRO A 221 -4.20 -34.22 19.00
N LEU A 222 -4.44 -32.99 18.52
CA LEU A 222 -5.18 -32.69 17.29
C LEU A 222 -4.57 -31.47 16.60
N PRO A 223 -4.71 -31.39 15.28
CA PRO A 223 -4.41 -30.16 14.54
C PRO A 223 -5.22 -28.98 15.05
N ARG A 224 -4.61 -27.80 15.10
CA ARG A 224 -5.23 -26.55 15.50
C ARG A 224 -5.00 -25.47 14.45
N PRO A 225 -5.92 -24.50 14.34
CA PRO A 225 -5.70 -23.32 13.51
C PRO A 225 -4.43 -22.61 13.90
N PRO A 226 -3.49 -22.36 12.97
CA PRO A 226 -2.29 -21.59 13.29
C PRO A 226 -2.58 -20.10 13.45
N VAL A 227 -3.69 -19.60 12.87
CA VAL A 227 -4.15 -18.23 13.02
C VAL A 227 -5.65 -18.19 13.28
N GLU A 228 -6.05 -17.28 14.14
CA GLU A 228 -7.45 -17.03 14.48
C GLU A 228 -7.70 -15.52 14.62
N ALA A 229 -8.87 -15.08 14.20
CA ALA A 229 -9.35 -13.72 14.35
C ALA A 229 -10.78 -13.74 14.89
N CYS A 230 -11.05 -12.90 15.89
CA CYS A 230 -12.39 -12.77 16.46
C CYS A 230 -12.83 -11.30 16.44
N LEU A 231 -14.12 -11.07 16.23
CA LEU A 231 -14.72 -9.75 16.30
C LEU A 231 -16.05 -9.83 17.06
N ARG A 232 -16.28 -8.86 17.94
CA ARG A 232 -17.59 -8.63 18.60
C ARG A 232 -17.84 -7.15 18.83
N VAL A 233 -19.10 -6.82 19.05
CA VAL A 233 -19.53 -5.52 19.55
C VAL A 233 -19.25 -5.43 21.04
N ILE A 234 -18.95 -4.23 21.53
CA ILE A 234 -18.75 -3.94 22.96
C ILE A 234 -19.51 -2.68 23.36
N ASP A 235 -19.95 -2.60 24.63
CA ASP A 235 -20.64 -1.43 25.19
C ASP A 235 -19.66 -0.33 25.63
N SER A 236 -18.78 0.04 24.71
CA SER A 236 -17.85 1.15 24.88
C SER A 236 -17.54 1.72 23.50
N PRO A 237 -17.60 3.05 23.28
CA PRO A 237 -17.42 3.67 21.97
C PRO A 237 -15.94 3.76 21.58
N VAL A 238 -15.24 2.63 21.66
CA VAL A 238 -13.81 2.48 21.33
C VAL A 238 -13.58 1.34 20.35
N LEU A 239 -12.44 1.38 19.70
CA LEU A 239 -11.89 0.24 18.96
C LEU A 239 -10.89 -0.46 19.90
N ARG A 240 -11.27 -1.63 20.42
CA ARG A 240 -10.38 -2.46 21.24
C ARG A 240 -9.67 -3.46 20.34
N LEU A 241 -8.35 -3.37 20.31
CA LEU A 241 -7.49 -4.27 19.53
C LEU A 241 -6.65 -5.12 20.48
N THR A 242 -6.66 -6.44 20.28
CA THR A 242 -5.91 -7.38 21.12
C THR A 242 -5.14 -8.37 20.26
N SER A 243 -3.83 -8.50 20.48
CA SER A 243 -3.02 -9.59 19.97
C SER A 243 -2.64 -10.51 21.12
N VAL A 244 -3.20 -11.71 21.14
CA VAL A 244 -3.00 -12.66 22.22
C VAL A 244 -1.56 -13.14 22.30
N ASP A 245 -0.98 -13.50 21.17
CA ASP A 245 0.39 -14.02 21.06
C ASP A 245 1.47 -12.97 21.33
N LEU A 246 1.14 -11.69 21.17
CA LEU A 246 2.06 -10.56 21.52
C LEU A 246 1.79 -10.02 22.93
N GLY A 247 0.71 -10.45 23.60
CA GLY A 247 0.30 -9.92 24.90
C GLY A 247 -0.01 -8.43 24.87
N ALA A 248 -0.50 -7.93 23.75
CA ALA A 248 -0.74 -6.50 23.53
C ALA A 248 -2.23 -6.21 23.38
N THR A 249 -2.72 -5.21 24.10
CA THR A 249 -4.09 -4.69 23.99
C THR A 249 -4.06 -3.17 24.00
N ALA A 250 -4.87 -2.56 23.14
CA ALA A 250 -5.11 -1.12 23.15
C ALA A 250 -6.61 -0.83 22.99
N GLU A 251 -7.08 0.17 23.72
CA GLU A 251 -8.39 0.80 23.51
C GLU A 251 -8.16 2.15 22.81
N ILE A 252 -8.56 2.21 21.55
CA ILE A 252 -8.35 3.37 20.70
C ILE A 252 -9.64 4.18 20.70
N SER A 253 -9.54 5.44 21.13
CA SER A 253 -10.62 6.43 21.11
C SER A 253 -10.34 7.59 20.16
N ASP A 254 -9.10 7.75 19.72
CA ASP A 254 -8.67 8.77 18.77
C ASP A 254 -8.47 8.17 17.37
N LEU A 255 -9.02 8.82 16.36
CA LEU A 255 -8.92 8.37 14.98
C LEU A 255 -7.47 8.36 14.48
N GLY A 256 -6.63 9.31 14.90
CA GLY A 256 -5.22 9.37 14.52
C GLY A 256 -4.43 8.17 14.98
N GLU A 257 -4.77 7.58 16.12
CA GLU A 257 -4.09 6.37 16.63
C GLU A 257 -4.32 5.15 15.77
N VAL A 258 -5.43 5.08 15.02
CA VAL A 258 -5.69 3.97 14.08
C VAL A 258 -4.69 3.99 12.93
N PHE A 259 -4.26 5.17 12.50
CA PHE A 259 -3.30 5.35 11.39
C PHE A 259 -1.83 5.32 11.86
N ASP A 260 -1.57 5.37 13.16
CA ASP A 260 -0.22 5.26 13.72
C ASP A 260 0.19 3.78 13.90
N PHE A 261 0.73 3.20 12.84
CA PHE A 261 1.17 1.79 12.82
C PHE A 261 2.45 1.52 13.61
N ALA A 262 3.24 2.54 13.88
CA ALA A 262 4.54 2.40 14.52
C ALA A 262 4.48 2.51 16.06
N ARG A 263 3.34 2.94 16.59
CA ARG A 263 3.16 3.21 18.02
C ARG A 263 3.23 1.97 18.91
N ASP A 264 2.75 0.84 18.38
CA ASP A 264 2.58 -0.39 19.13
C ASP A 264 2.69 -1.65 18.24
N TYR A 265 2.54 -2.83 18.83
CA TYR A 265 2.56 -4.10 18.09
C TYR A 265 1.22 -4.48 17.44
N LEU A 266 0.23 -3.58 17.40
CA LEU A 266 -1.11 -3.82 16.88
C LEU A 266 -1.30 -3.32 15.44
N GLY A 267 -0.23 -2.91 14.76
CA GLY A 267 -0.26 -2.36 13.40
C GLY A 267 -1.01 -3.25 12.40
N LEU A 268 -0.94 -4.58 12.55
CA LEU A 268 -1.66 -5.51 11.66
C LEU A 268 -3.19 -5.44 11.85
N LEU A 269 -3.65 -5.32 13.10
CA LEU A 269 -5.07 -5.17 13.42
C LEU A 269 -5.59 -3.81 12.95
N LYS A 270 -4.79 -2.74 13.11
CA LYS A 270 -5.08 -1.40 12.57
C LYS A 270 -5.20 -1.45 11.04
N ALA A 271 -4.27 -2.11 10.36
CA ALA A 271 -4.32 -2.30 8.91
C ALA A 271 -5.58 -3.04 8.47
N ALA A 272 -6.01 -4.06 9.23
CA ALA A 272 -7.21 -4.84 8.91
C ALA A 272 -8.50 -3.99 8.98
N VAL A 273 -8.69 -3.18 10.01
CA VAL A 273 -9.88 -2.32 10.14
C VAL A 273 -9.92 -1.25 9.07
N ILE A 274 -8.77 -0.75 8.62
CA ILE A 274 -8.68 0.19 7.51
C ILE A 274 -8.99 -0.52 6.18
N ALA A 275 -8.37 -1.67 5.93
CA ALA A 275 -8.57 -2.43 4.69
C ALA A 275 -10.00 -2.95 4.54
N ALA A 276 -10.65 -3.33 5.63
CA ALA A 276 -12.06 -3.72 5.63
C ALA A 276 -13.05 -2.55 5.55
N GLY A 277 -12.56 -1.31 5.60
CA GLY A 277 -13.39 -0.10 5.50
C GLY A 277 -14.15 0.26 6.79
N ILE A 278 -13.85 -0.38 7.92
CA ILE A 278 -14.40 0.01 9.24
C ILE A 278 -13.94 1.43 9.58
N VAL A 279 -12.66 1.72 9.33
CA VAL A 279 -12.09 3.07 9.36
C VAL A 279 -11.60 3.40 7.95
N PRO A 280 -12.37 4.13 7.13
CA PRO A 280 -11.97 4.43 5.76
C PRO A 280 -10.69 5.27 5.70
N PRO A 281 -9.74 4.99 4.79
CA PRO A 281 -8.52 5.79 4.66
C PRO A 281 -8.76 7.29 4.42
N GLY A 282 -9.88 7.63 3.78
CA GLY A 282 -10.24 9.01 3.46
C GLY A 282 -10.59 9.88 4.67
N VAL A 283 -10.72 9.30 5.88
CA VAL A 283 -10.98 10.06 7.11
C VAL A 283 -9.70 10.42 7.88
N GLU A 284 -8.54 9.94 7.44
CA GLU A 284 -7.26 10.33 8.04
C GLU A 284 -7.10 11.84 8.01
N GLY A 285 -6.78 12.44 9.17
CA GLY A 285 -6.60 13.89 9.30
C GLY A 285 -7.88 14.71 9.16
N SER A 286 -9.07 14.10 9.07
CA SER A 286 -10.34 14.81 8.92
C SER A 286 -10.84 15.50 10.19
N GLY A 287 -10.30 15.13 11.36
CA GLY A 287 -10.77 15.62 12.67
C GLY A 287 -12.10 15.02 13.14
N ILE A 288 -12.65 14.03 12.40
CA ILE A 288 -13.87 13.32 12.83
C ILE A 288 -13.54 12.46 14.06
N PRO A 289 -14.33 12.52 15.13
CA PRO A 289 -14.15 11.63 16.27
C PRO A 289 -14.33 10.15 15.88
N LEU A 290 -13.48 9.27 16.38
CA LEU A 290 -13.63 7.83 16.14
C LEU A 290 -14.99 7.29 16.62
N GLY A 291 -15.48 7.81 17.75
CA GLY A 291 -16.79 7.47 18.28
C GLY A 291 -17.94 7.69 17.29
N ASP A 292 -17.90 8.78 16.52
CA ASP A 292 -18.92 9.09 15.51
C ASP A 292 -18.92 8.08 14.34
N LEU A 293 -17.74 7.57 13.97
CA LEU A 293 -17.62 6.50 12.98
C LEU A 293 -18.17 5.19 13.52
N LEU A 294 -17.83 4.86 14.76
CA LEU A 294 -18.30 3.63 15.41
C LEU A 294 -19.82 3.67 15.63
N GLU A 295 -20.38 4.81 16.00
CA GLU A 295 -21.83 4.96 16.17
C GLU A 295 -22.59 4.64 14.85
N ARG A 296 -22.06 5.05 13.71
CA ARG A 296 -22.62 4.72 12.39
C ARG A 296 -22.57 3.23 12.09
N LEU A 297 -21.56 2.53 12.59
CA LEU A 297 -21.34 1.10 12.36
C LEU A 297 -22.16 0.20 13.28
N VAL A 298 -22.17 0.50 14.59
CA VAL A 298 -22.66 -0.39 15.64
C VAL A 298 -23.75 0.22 16.52
N GLY A 299 -24.04 1.53 16.35
CA GLY A 299 -25.00 2.28 17.17
C GLY A 299 -24.34 3.05 18.32
N ALA A 300 -25.13 3.96 18.91
CA ALA A 300 -24.67 4.88 19.93
C ALA A 300 -24.10 4.16 21.17
N GLY A 301 -22.99 4.67 21.68
CA GLY A 301 -22.32 4.19 22.90
C GLY A 301 -21.61 2.85 22.75
N ARG A 302 -21.54 2.31 21.53
CA ARG A 302 -20.94 1.01 21.24
C ARG A 302 -19.66 1.14 20.43
N GLY A 303 -18.86 0.09 20.49
CA GLY A 303 -17.62 -0.06 19.70
C GLY A 303 -17.39 -1.48 19.23
N LEU A 304 -16.18 -1.74 18.81
CA LEU A 304 -15.76 -3.04 18.30
C LEU A 304 -14.54 -3.55 19.04
N GLU A 305 -14.53 -4.83 19.34
CA GLU A 305 -13.34 -5.55 19.78
C GLU A 305 -12.88 -6.50 18.66
N LEU A 306 -11.61 -6.37 18.27
CA LEU A 306 -10.94 -7.23 17.30
C LEU A 306 -9.77 -7.92 17.99
N VAL A 307 -9.75 -9.25 17.95
CA VAL A 307 -8.75 -10.09 18.62
C VAL A 307 -8.05 -10.94 17.58
N SER A 308 -6.73 -11.03 17.68
CA SER A 308 -5.89 -11.94 16.89
C SER A 308 -5.15 -12.93 17.76
N SER A 309 -4.98 -14.16 17.27
CA SER A 309 -4.16 -15.19 17.89
C SER A 309 -3.33 -15.94 16.86
N VAL A 310 -2.06 -16.19 17.20
CA VAL A 310 -1.16 -17.06 16.45
C VAL A 310 -0.78 -18.23 17.33
N ASN A 311 -1.15 -19.43 16.90
CA ASN A 311 -1.05 -20.64 17.72
C ASN A 311 0.13 -21.51 17.34
N GLY A 312 1.11 -21.61 18.22
CA GLY A 312 2.21 -22.57 18.09
C GLY A 312 3.21 -22.33 16.97
N ILE A 313 3.15 -21.19 16.29
CA ILE A 313 4.11 -20.84 15.22
C ILE A 313 5.21 -19.95 15.80
N PRO A 314 6.49 -20.34 15.67
CA PRO A 314 7.61 -19.52 16.14
C PRO A 314 7.70 -18.18 15.40
N LYS A 315 7.99 -17.11 16.15
CA LYS A 315 8.28 -15.79 15.55
C LYS A 315 9.47 -15.91 14.60
N GLY A 316 9.39 -15.28 13.44
CA GLY A 316 10.46 -15.32 12.43
C GLY A 316 10.51 -16.61 11.60
N SER A 317 9.51 -17.50 11.70
CA SER A 317 9.44 -18.76 10.95
C SER A 317 9.37 -18.62 9.44
N ARG A 318 9.08 -17.42 8.92
CA ARG A 318 8.87 -17.10 7.48
C ARG A 318 7.75 -17.93 6.81
N LEU A 319 6.77 -18.38 7.59
CA LEU A 319 5.62 -19.16 7.11
C LEU A 319 4.44 -18.28 6.66
N ALA A 320 4.69 -17.03 6.25
CA ALA A 320 3.67 -16.07 5.81
C ALA A 320 2.53 -15.85 6.84
N VAL A 321 2.84 -16.00 8.14
CA VAL A 321 1.86 -15.91 9.23
C VAL A 321 1.13 -14.56 9.24
N SER A 322 1.88 -13.46 9.11
CA SER A 322 1.29 -12.12 9.09
C SER A 322 0.30 -11.92 7.93
N THR A 323 0.60 -12.49 6.77
CA THR A 323 -0.28 -12.42 5.60
C THR A 323 -1.59 -13.18 5.84
N ASN A 324 -1.51 -14.41 6.34
CA ASN A 324 -2.69 -15.22 6.64
C ASN A 324 -3.50 -14.63 7.81
N LEU A 325 -2.83 -14.12 8.84
CA LEU A 325 -3.49 -13.45 9.96
C LEU A 325 -4.21 -12.18 9.50
N LEU A 326 -3.56 -11.35 8.66
CA LEU A 326 -4.21 -10.16 8.10
C LEU A 326 -5.44 -10.53 7.27
N ALA A 327 -5.37 -11.60 6.48
CA ALA A 327 -6.51 -12.09 5.72
C ALA A 327 -7.67 -12.51 6.63
N SER A 328 -7.40 -13.27 7.71
CA SER A 328 -8.41 -13.66 8.68
C SER A 328 -9.04 -12.46 9.39
N LEU A 329 -8.23 -11.46 9.75
CA LEU A 329 -8.70 -10.22 10.37
C LEU A 329 -9.59 -9.40 9.42
N ILE A 330 -9.19 -9.27 8.15
CA ILE A 330 -10.01 -8.59 7.14
C ILE A 330 -11.31 -9.38 6.91
N ALA A 331 -11.23 -10.70 6.80
CA ALA A 331 -12.38 -11.55 6.56
C ALA A 331 -13.42 -11.44 7.69
N VAL A 332 -13.01 -11.50 8.95
CA VAL A 332 -13.93 -11.36 10.08
C VAL A 332 -14.59 -9.97 10.11
N CYS A 333 -13.86 -8.91 9.81
CA CYS A 333 -14.39 -7.55 9.68
C CYS A 333 -15.42 -7.43 8.53
N MET A 334 -15.10 -8.01 7.36
CA MET A 334 -15.99 -7.99 6.20
C MET A 334 -17.25 -8.81 6.43
N ARG A 335 -17.14 -9.96 7.07
CA ARG A 335 -18.30 -10.77 7.47
C ARG A 335 -19.18 -10.03 8.47
N ALA A 336 -18.58 -9.34 9.44
CA ALA A 336 -19.33 -8.53 10.41
C ALA A 336 -20.15 -7.43 9.76
N THR A 337 -19.68 -6.88 8.64
CA THR A 337 -20.34 -5.77 7.92
C THR A 337 -21.11 -6.21 6.67
N GLY A 338 -21.26 -7.51 6.46
CA GLY A 338 -22.01 -8.06 5.32
C GLY A 338 -21.34 -7.85 3.96
N GLN A 339 -20.04 -7.54 3.92
CA GLN A 339 -19.30 -7.33 2.68
C GLN A 339 -18.90 -8.63 1.99
N ALA A 340 -18.77 -9.72 2.73
CA ALA A 340 -18.46 -11.04 2.23
C ALA A 340 -19.49 -12.05 2.72
N ALA A 341 -19.98 -12.88 1.82
CA ALA A 341 -20.94 -13.94 2.14
C ALA A 341 -20.23 -15.22 2.63
N SER A 342 -19.09 -15.53 2.06
CA SER A 342 -18.20 -16.65 2.42
C SER A 342 -16.81 -16.42 1.86
N LEU A 343 -15.82 -17.04 2.45
CA LEU A 343 -14.48 -17.20 1.85
C LEU A 343 -14.47 -18.37 0.88
#